data_bd7a5af1661b92797ea3b811647ee665
#
_entry.id   bd7a5af1661b92797ea3b811647ee665
#
_cell.length_a   1.000
_cell.length_b   1.000
_cell.length_c   1.000
_cell.angle_alpha   90.00
_cell.angle_beta   90.00
_cell.angle_gamma   90.00
#
_symmetry.space_group_name_H-M   'P 1'
#
loop_
_entity.id
_entity.type
_entity.pdbx_description
1 polymer ?
#
loop_
_entity_poly.entity_id
_entity_poly.type
_entity_poly.pdbx_seq_one_letter_code
_entity_poly.pdbx_strand_id
1 'polypeptide(L)'
;GRVVDAAPDAHPLALSLPQRLAGKEVLAIPDPEGDEHGPGTYTYPKDNAFAPFQGLFDLLEMRILDSGATWTFVFPFKEMTNPWGAPAGFSHQLLNVYLDFKDGGRTDPFAKGAKVAFDPEHPWDLFLKAAGWPQYGQRVGFPDGTDTADGITVGSNPADKQVIVQLDKKHFNPASGQRVCFYVLVGSQDGYGPDHFRPVAKEAGPWNLGGAENEDAPLVVDYLWPEKGVQEAMLSRYGGGRHAVLKPYCVAWP
;
A
#
# COMPACT_ATOMS: atom_id res chain seq x y z
N GLY A 1 -12.26 -27.46 -44.34
CA GLY A 1 -11.96 -27.50 -42.94
C GLY A 1 -11.72 -26.09 -42.47
N ARG A 2 -12.65 -25.54 -41.67
CA ARG A 2 -12.45 -24.28 -40.97
C ARG A 2 -11.73 -24.58 -39.65
N VAL A 3 -10.58 -23.99 -39.47
CA VAL A 3 -9.91 -23.92 -38.17
C VAL A 3 -10.71 -22.97 -37.29
N VAL A 4 -11.22 -23.48 -36.20
CA VAL A 4 -11.87 -22.65 -35.17
C VAL A 4 -10.75 -22.16 -34.27
N ASP A 5 -10.47 -20.84 -34.28
CA ASP A 5 -9.55 -20.21 -33.34
C ASP A 5 -10.07 -20.45 -31.92
N ALA A 6 -9.25 -21.10 -31.13
CA ALA A 6 -9.49 -21.22 -29.70
C ALA A 6 -9.40 -19.81 -29.08
N ALA A 7 -10.44 -19.41 -28.39
CA ALA A 7 -10.43 -18.18 -27.59
C ALA A 7 -9.27 -18.23 -26.59
N PRO A 8 -8.57 -17.11 -26.34
CA PRO A 8 -7.52 -17.08 -25.32
C PRO A 8 -8.12 -17.43 -23.97
N ASP A 9 -7.43 -18.32 -23.26
CA ASP A 9 -7.78 -18.79 -21.91
C ASP A 9 -8.13 -17.59 -21.03
N ALA A 10 -9.38 -17.54 -20.60
CA ALA A 10 -9.82 -16.60 -19.60
C ALA A 10 -9.02 -16.85 -18.32
N HIS A 11 -8.14 -15.94 -17.94
CA HIS A 11 -7.55 -15.93 -16.62
C HIS A 11 -8.67 -16.12 -15.58
N PRO A 12 -8.46 -16.94 -14.53
CA PRO A 12 -9.46 -17.09 -13.49
C PRO A 12 -9.80 -15.70 -12.93
N LEU A 13 -10.97 -15.26 -13.28
CA LEU A 13 -11.49 -13.96 -12.88
C LEU A 13 -11.42 -13.86 -11.38
N ALA A 14 -10.87 -12.78 -10.94
CA ALA A 14 -10.97 -12.28 -9.59
C ALA A 14 -12.31 -12.66 -8.96
N LEU A 15 -12.26 -13.27 -7.77
CA LEU A 15 -13.43 -13.58 -6.94
C LEU A 15 -14.44 -12.43 -7.00
N SER A 16 -15.72 -12.73 -7.07
CA SER A 16 -16.75 -11.71 -7.09
C SER A 16 -16.65 -10.80 -5.85
N LEU A 17 -16.88 -9.50 -6.02
CA LEU A 17 -16.79 -8.50 -4.95
C LEU A 17 -17.47 -8.90 -3.63
N PRO A 18 -18.69 -9.48 -3.62
CA PRO A 18 -19.33 -9.96 -2.39
C PRO A 18 -18.51 -10.99 -1.63
N GLN A 19 -17.77 -11.87 -2.31
CA GLN A 19 -16.91 -12.87 -1.65
C GLN A 19 -15.65 -12.25 -1.05
N ARG A 20 -15.11 -11.18 -1.65
CA ARG A 20 -13.93 -10.46 -1.14
C ARG A 20 -14.20 -9.66 0.11
N LEU A 21 -15.42 -9.17 0.27
CA LEU A 21 -15.88 -8.44 1.44
C LEU A 21 -16.62 -9.33 2.45
N ALA A 22 -16.76 -10.62 2.16
CA ALA A 22 -17.33 -11.57 3.10
C ALA A 22 -16.39 -11.77 4.29
N GLY A 23 -16.92 -11.65 5.50
CA GLY A 23 -16.18 -11.83 6.74
C GLY A 23 -16.67 -10.90 7.83
N LYS A 24 -16.20 -11.18 9.05
CA LYS A 24 -16.48 -10.34 10.21
C LYS A 24 -15.34 -9.32 10.36
N GLU A 25 -15.68 -8.04 10.42
CA GLU A 25 -14.70 -7.01 10.75
C GLU A 25 -14.11 -7.26 12.15
N VAL A 26 -12.79 -7.30 12.22
CA VAL A 26 -12.05 -7.51 13.48
C VAL A 26 -11.23 -6.28 13.87
N LEU A 27 -10.85 -5.43 12.91
CA LEU A 27 -10.05 -4.23 13.16
C LEU A 27 -10.41 -3.14 12.15
N ALA A 28 -10.46 -1.90 12.63
CA ALA A 28 -10.52 -0.70 11.80
C ALA A 28 -9.60 0.37 12.41
N ILE A 29 -8.71 0.92 11.60
CA ILE A 29 -7.81 2.00 11.97
C ILE A 29 -8.11 3.16 11.01
N PRO A 30 -8.64 4.29 11.49
CA PRO A 30 -8.94 5.44 10.63
C PRO A 30 -7.66 6.18 10.22
N ASP A 31 -7.78 6.91 9.13
CA ASP A 31 -6.78 7.84 8.63
C ASP A 31 -7.42 9.20 8.34
N PRO A 32 -6.77 10.33 8.58
CA PRO A 32 -7.35 11.64 8.33
C PRO A 32 -7.53 11.88 6.82
N GLU A 33 -8.70 12.37 6.45
CA GLU A 33 -8.96 12.78 5.07
C GLU A 33 -8.19 14.06 4.72
N GLY A 34 -7.54 14.06 3.53
CA GLY A 34 -6.91 15.23 2.93
C GLY A 34 -5.44 15.42 3.30
N ASP A 35 -4.72 14.38 3.74
CA ASP A 35 -3.32 14.45 4.11
C ASP A 35 -2.36 13.72 3.15
N GLU A 36 -2.81 13.37 1.96
CA GLU A 36 -2.05 12.73 0.88
C GLU A 36 -0.90 13.60 0.29
N HIS A 37 -0.26 14.38 1.13
CA HIS A 37 0.80 15.33 0.75
C HIS A 37 2.18 14.97 1.33
N GLY A 38 2.38 13.72 1.71
CA GLY A 38 3.63 13.21 2.26
C GLY A 38 4.09 14.01 3.48
N PRO A 39 5.26 14.68 3.42
CA PRO A 39 5.72 15.59 4.49
C PRO A 39 4.93 16.91 4.58
N GLY A 40 3.81 17.05 3.88
CA GLY A 40 2.97 18.25 3.83
C GLY A 40 3.17 19.13 2.59
N THR A 41 4.15 18.82 1.75
CA THR A 41 4.54 19.68 0.61
C THR A 41 4.30 19.06 -0.75
N TYR A 42 3.92 17.76 -0.81
CA TYR A 42 3.82 17.08 -2.09
C TYR A 42 2.63 17.52 -2.91
N THR A 43 2.85 17.62 -4.21
CA THR A 43 1.87 17.98 -5.22
C THR A 43 1.80 16.90 -6.30
N TYR A 44 0.64 16.76 -6.93
CA TYR A 44 0.40 15.78 -7.97
C TYR A 44 1.24 16.00 -9.22
N PRO A 45 1.52 14.95 -10.00
CA PRO A 45 1.97 15.06 -11.39
C PRO A 45 0.98 15.88 -12.22
N LYS A 46 1.48 16.52 -13.29
CA LYS A 46 0.69 17.45 -14.10
C LYS A 46 -0.09 16.78 -15.25
N ASP A 47 0.16 15.50 -15.51
CA ASP A 47 -0.58 14.77 -16.55
C ASP A 47 -2.06 14.65 -16.22
N ASN A 48 -2.91 14.58 -17.24
CA ASN A 48 -4.36 14.49 -17.09
C ASN A 48 -4.84 13.21 -16.37
N ALA A 49 -4.01 12.19 -16.24
CA ALA A 49 -4.30 11.04 -15.41
C ALA A 49 -4.32 11.37 -13.91
N PHE A 50 -3.72 12.48 -13.49
CA PHE A 50 -3.60 12.95 -12.11
C PHE A 50 -4.26 14.32 -11.88
N ALA A 51 -3.92 15.31 -12.69
CA ALA A 51 -4.20 16.72 -12.42
C ALA A 51 -5.67 17.09 -12.17
N PRO A 52 -6.68 16.46 -12.83
CA PRO A 52 -8.08 16.77 -12.55
C PRO A 52 -8.61 16.16 -11.26
N PHE A 53 -7.85 15.27 -10.61
CA PHE A 53 -8.30 14.52 -9.45
C PHE A 53 -7.71 15.03 -8.15
N GLN A 54 -8.38 14.70 -7.05
CA GLN A 54 -7.91 14.86 -5.67
C GLN A 54 -8.31 13.60 -4.90
N GLY A 55 -7.48 13.18 -3.96
CA GLY A 55 -7.78 12.02 -3.15
C GLY A 55 -7.37 10.68 -3.76
N LEU A 56 -6.60 10.66 -4.87
CA LEU A 56 -6.11 9.42 -5.48
C LEU A 56 -5.22 8.61 -4.53
N PHE A 57 -4.52 9.28 -3.63
CA PHE A 57 -3.61 8.66 -2.66
C PHE A 57 -4.08 8.83 -1.22
N ASP A 58 -5.23 9.49 -1.01
CA ASP A 58 -5.82 9.79 0.29
C ASP A 58 -6.49 8.52 0.85
N LEU A 59 -5.75 7.80 1.67
CA LEU A 59 -6.23 6.63 2.41
C LEU A 59 -7.16 7.10 3.52
N LEU A 60 -8.33 6.51 3.64
CA LEU A 60 -9.31 6.92 4.66
C LEU A 60 -9.29 6.03 5.90
N GLU A 61 -8.90 4.78 5.74
CA GLU A 61 -8.77 3.80 6.83
C GLU A 61 -8.10 2.52 6.33
N MET A 62 -7.73 1.64 7.26
CA MET A 62 -7.49 0.22 7.01
C MET A 62 -8.48 -0.59 7.83
N ARG A 63 -9.25 -1.46 7.18
CA ARG A 63 -10.10 -2.46 7.85
C ARG A 63 -9.57 -3.85 7.61
N ILE A 64 -9.72 -4.72 8.59
CA ILE A 64 -9.39 -6.15 8.47
C ILE A 64 -10.61 -6.96 8.84
N LEU A 65 -10.98 -7.89 7.94
CA LEU A 65 -12.08 -8.83 8.14
C LEU A 65 -11.53 -10.26 8.27
N ASP A 66 -12.07 -11.01 9.20
CA ASP A 66 -11.88 -12.46 9.26
C ASP A 66 -12.76 -13.12 8.20
N SER A 67 -12.14 -13.66 7.16
CA SER A 67 -12.80 -14.33 6.04
C SER A 67 -12.56 -15.85 6.04
N GLY A 68 -12.43 -16.44 7.21
CA GLY A 68 -12.18 -17.86 7.40
C GLY A 68 -10.71 -18.25 7.26
N ALA A 69 -10.29 -18.81 6.13
CA ALA A 69 -8.90 -19.18 5.88
C ALA A 69 -7.99 -17.98 5.58
N THR A 70 -8.58 -16.81 5.32
CA THR A 70 -7.87 -15.58 4.95
C THR A 70 -8.26 -14.40 5.84
N TRP A 71 -7.38 -13.41 5.92
CA TRP A 71 -7.71 -12.06 6.31
C TRP A 71 -8.00 -11.24 5.06
N THR A 72 -9.07 -10.43 5.07
CA THR A 72 -9.35 -9.46 4.03
C THR A 72 -9.01 -8.06 4.54
N PHE A 73 -7.96 -7.47 3.99
CA PHE A 73 -7.59 -6.08 4.24
C PHE A 73 -8.35 -5.21 3.24
N VAL A 74 -9.01 -4.19 3.72
CA VAL A 74 -9.77 -3.24 2.91
C VAL A 74 -9.19 -1.85 3.13
N PHE A 75 -8.78 -1.20 2.03
CA PHE A 75 -8.19 0.13 2.02
C PHE A 75 -9.07 1.07 1.19
N PRO A 76 -10.02 1.78 1.80
CA PRO A 76 -10.79 2.82 1.12
C PRO A 76 -9.91 4.03 0.83
N PHE A 77 -9.99 4.54 -0.39
CA PHE A 77 -9.40 5.80 -0.82
C PHE A 77 -10.50 6.82 -1.13
N LYS A 78 -10.18 8.11 -1.04
CA LYS A 78 -11.13 9.17 -1.37
C LYS A 78 -11.48 9.16 -2.85
N GLU A 79 -10.51 8.83 -3.72
CA GLU A 79 -10.71 8.69 -5.16
C GLU A 79 -9.94 7.49 -5.70
N MET A 80 -10.50 6.86 -6.73
CA MET A 80 -9.86 5.73 -7.41
C MET A 80 -10.20 5.76 -8.89
N THR A 81 -9.18 5.73 -9.73
CA THR A 81 -9.33 5.65 -11.18
C THR A 81 -8.43 4.56 -11.76
N ASN A 82 -8.73 4.11 -12.97
CA ASN A 82 -7.95 3.09 -13.65
C ASN A 82 -7.66 3.48 -15.11
N PRO A 83 -6.98 4.61 -15.35
CA PRO A 83 -6.75 5.14 -16.70
C PRO A 83 -5.88 4.22 -17.55
N TRP A 84 -5.05 3.38 -16.96
CA TRP A 84 -4.13 2.49 -17.68
C TRP A 84 -4.60 1.05 -17.73
N GLY A 85 -5.84 0.77 -17.34
CA GLY A 85 -6.45 -0.56 -17.46
C GLY A 85 -5.73 -1.64 -16.63
N ALA A 86 -5.26 -1.30 -15.44
CA ALA A 86 -4.62 -2.26 -14.55
C ALA A 86 -5.57 -3.42 -14.22
N PRO A 87 -5.11 -4.68 -14.26
CA PRO A 87 -5.97 -5.85 -14.09
C PRO A 87 -6.70 -5.93 -12.75
N ALA A 88 -6.12 -5.40 -11.67
CA ALA A 88 -6.75 -5.38 -10.36
C ALA A 88 -7.82 -4.27 -10.20
N GLY A 89 -8.01 -3.41 -11.23
CA GLY A 89 -9.06 -2.40 -11.28
C GLY A 89 -8.67 -1.02 -10.75
N PHE A 90 -7.40 -0.77 -10.44
CA PHE A 90 -6.88 0.52 -10.00
C PHE A 90 -5.46 0.74 -10.52
N SER A 91 -5.10 1.98 -10.87
CA SER A 91 -3.80 2.28 -11.50
C SER A 91 -2.83 3.06 -10.62
N HIS A 92 -3.33 3.88 -9.70
CA HIS A 92 -2.51 4.90 -9.04
C HIS A 92 -1.89 4.45 -7.73
N GLN A 93 -2.64 3.68 -6.94
CA GLN A 93 -2.25 3.35 -5.58
C GLN A 93 -1.17 2.26 -5.57
N LEU A 94 -0.14 2.48 -4.76
CA LEU A 94 0.85 1.50 -4.38
C LEU A 94 0.84 1.38 -2.86
N LEU A 95 0.41 0.24 -2.34
CA LEU A 95 0.41 -0.05 -0.92
C LEU A 95 1.61 -0.93 -0.56
N ASN A 96 2.37 -0.48 0.43
CA ASN A 96 3.38 -1.27 1.12
C ASN A 96 2.95 -1.37 2.59
N VAL A 97 2.60 -2.58 3.02
CA VAL A 97 2.16 -2.86 4.40
C VAL A 97 3.20 -3.72 5.08
N TYR A 98 3.68 -3.27 6.22
CA TYR A 98 4.61 -4.05 7.05
C TYR A 98 3.95 -4.35 8.39
N LEU A 99 4.17 -5.57 8.90
CA LEU A 99 3.60 -6.03 10.15
C LEU A 99 4.71 -6.46 11.11
N ASP A 100 4.67 -5.94 12.33
CA ASP A 100 5.48 -6.40 13.47
C ASP A 100 4.53 -7.12 14.45
N PHE A 101 4.68 -8.44 14.61
CA PHE A 101 3.78 -9.26 15.43
C PHE A 101 4.48 -10.40 16.17
N LYS A 102 5.79 -10.54 16.03
CA LYS A 102 6.60 -11.54 16.74
C LYS A 102 8.00 -11.00 17.01
N ASP A 103 8.78 -11.72 17.80
CA ASP A 103 10.16 -11.36 18.09
C ASP A 103 11.05 -11.49 16.86
N GLY A 104 12.02 -10.59 16.71
CA GLY A 104 12.94 -10.55 15.59
C GLY A 104 12.49 -9.56 14.52
N GLY A 105 12.74 -9.87 13.25
CA GLY A 105 12.36 -9.03 12.12
C GLY A 105 13.49 -8.14 11.62
N ARG A 106 13.12 -7.13 10.80
CA ARG A 106 14.05 -6.26 10.08
C ARG A 106 13.60 -4.80 10.15
N THR A 107 14.53 -3.86 10.20
CA THR A 107 14.25 -2.42 10.35
C THR A 107 14.43 -1.62 9.07
N ASP A 108 15.15 -2.12 8.07
CA ASP A 108 15.19 -1.49 6.75
C ASP A 108 14.03 -2.00 5.88
N PRO A 109 13.47 -1.18 4.98
CA PRO A 109 12.34 -1.58 4.17
C PRO A 109 12.71 -2.71 3.20
N PHE A 110 11.76 -3.60 2.92
CA PHE A 110 11.86 -4.57 1.82
C PHE A 110 11.95 -3.81 0.49
N ALA A 111 11.04 -2.88 0.27
CA ALA A 111 11.00 -1.98 -0.88
C ALA A 111 11.78 -0.68 -0.56
N LYS A 112 13.07 -0.70 -0.78
CA LYS A 112 13.98 0.44 -0.48
C LYS A 112 13.67 1.70 -1.29
N GLY A 113 12.99 1.54 -2.42
CA GLY A 113 12.52 2.65 -3.25
C GLY A 113 11.58 3.61 -2.54
N ALA A 114 10.96 3.22 -1.44
CA ALA A 114 10.15 4.12 -0.60
C ALA A 114 10.96 5.25 0.04
N LYS A 115 12.29 5.07 0.19
CA LYS A 115 13.20 6.03 0.84
C LYS A 115 12.77 6.39 2.27
N VAL A 116 12.45 5.39 3.06
CA VAL A 116 12.13 5.49 4.49
C VAL A 116 12.97 4.50 5.29
N ALA A 117 12.99 4.65 6.60
CA ALA A 117 13.48 3.68 7.56
C ALA A 117 12.40 3.42 8.61
N PHE A 118 12.51 2.33 9.34
CA PHE A 118 11.54 1.97 10.38
C PHE A 118 12.14 2.08 11.77
N ASP A 119 11.26 2.26 12.76
CA ASP A 119 11.62 2.32 14.17
C ASP A 119 12.38 1.05 14.57
N PRO A 120 13.61 1.16 15.10
CA PRO A 120 14.39 0.00 15.52
C PRO A 120 13.76 -0.81 16.67
N GLU A 121 12.82 -0.23 17.41
CA GLU A 121 12.06 -0.95 18.45
C GLU A 121 10.93 -1.81 17.88
N HIS A 122 10.59 -1.63 16.59
CA HIS A 122 9.51 -2.31 15.90
C HIS A 122 9.97 -2.92 14.58
N PRO A 123 10.90 -3.89 14.60
CA PRO A 123 11.33 -4.58 13.38
C PRO A 123 10.16 -5.37 12.78
N TRP A 124 9.97 -5.26 11.47
CA TRP A 124 8.87 -5.91 10.78
C TRP A 124 9.15 -7.38 10.45
N ASP A 125 8.11 -8.21 10.48
CA ASP A 125 8.14 -9.65 10.23
C ASP A 125 7.56 -10.05 8.89
N LEU A 126 6.65 -9.26 8.34
CA LEU A 126 5.94 -9.54 7.11
C LEU A 126 5.76 -8.25 6.31
N PHE A 127 5.97 -8.36 5.00
CA PHE A 127 5.74 -7.31 4.04
C PHE A 127 4.65 -7.72 3.05
N LEU A 128 3.69 -6.83 2.78
CA LEU A 128 2.68 -7.00 1.76
C LEU A 128 2.80 -5.87 0.74
N LYS A 129 2.84 -6.22 -0.54
CA LYS A 129 2.78 -5.27 -1.64
C LYS A 129 1.46 -5.42 -2.38
N ALA A 130 0.75 -4.31 -2.58
CA ALA A 130 -0.47 -4.27 -3.38
C ALA A 130 -0.40 -3.14 -4.40
N ALA A 131 -0.55 -3.49 -5.67
CA ALA A 131 -0.64 -2.59 -6.80
C ALA A 131 -1.56 -3.20 -7.87
N GLY A 132 -1.97 -2.41 -8.83
CA GLY A 132 -2.95 -2.82 -9.84
C GLY A 132 -2.48 -3.89 -10.83
N TRP A 133 -1.17 -4.15 -10.91
CA TRP A 133 -0.56 -5.16 -11.79
C TRP A 133 -0.05 -6.36 -10.99
N PRO A 134 -0.75 -7.51 -11.02
CA PRO A 134 -0.45 -8.67 -10.16
C PRO A 134 0.97 -9.23 -10.31
N GLN A 135 1.60 -9.13 -11.48
CA GLN A 135 2.93 -9.66 -11.73
C GLN A 135 4.02 -9.09 -10.80
N TYR A 136 3.82 -7.89 -10.25
CA TYR A 136 4.73 -7.29 -9.25
C TYR A 136 3.99 -6.68 -8.05
N GLY A 137 2.70 -6.44 -8.18
CA GLY A 137 1.85 -5.78 -7.18
C GLY A 137 1.06 -6.74 -6.31
N GLN A 138 1.45 -8.01 -6.23
CA GLN A 138 0.79 -9.03 -5.41
C GLN A 138 1.87 -9.92 -4.78
N ARG A 139 2.51 -9.41 -3.71
CA ARG A 139 3.67 -10.08 -3.11
C ARG A 139 3.59 -10.07 -1.59
N VAL A 140 4.05 -11.18 -1.00
CA VAL A 140 4.38 -11.30 0.44
C VAL A 140 5.89 -11.39 0.53
N GLY A 141 6.51 -10.52 1.32
CA GLY A 141 7.95 -10.48 1.54
C GLY A 141 8.32 -10.79 2.99
N PHE A 142 9.52 -11.32 3.17
CA PHE A 142 10.04 -11.79 4.45
C PHE A 142 11.34 -11.08 4.84
N PRO A 143 11.69 -11.05 6.14
CA PRO A 143 12.91 -10.37 6.62
C PRO A 143 14.22 -10.87 6.00
N ASP A 144 14.27 -12.10 5.52
CA ASP A 144 15.44 -12.68 4.84
C ASP A 144 15.62 -12.18 3.39
N GLY A 145 14.69 -11.34 2.89
CA GLY A 145 14.70 -10.77 1.55
C GLY A 145 14.02 -11.64 0.49
N THR A 146 13.49 -12.79 0.85
CA THR A 146 12.68 -13.63 -0.06
C THR A 146 11.25 -13.10 -0.16
N ASP A 147 10.55 -13.45 -1.23
CA ASP A 147 9.15 -13.11 -1.43
C ASP A 147 8.39 -14.20 -2.20
N THR A 148 7.08 -14.11 -2.18
CA THR A 148 6.18 -15.03 -2.88
C THR A 148 4.89 -14.32 -3.32
N ALA A 149 4.24 -14.85 -4.36
CA ALA A 149 2.86 -14.49 -4.72
C ALA A 149 1.84 -15.47 -4.11
N ASP A 150 2.30 -16.53 -3.44
CA ASP A 150 1.43 -17.53 -2.85
C ASP A 150 0.78 -17.01 -1.55
N GLY A 151 -0.52 -17.23 -1.42
CA GLY A 151 -1.30 -16.83 -0.25
C GLY A 151 -1.64 -15.34 -0.16
N ILE A 152 -1.51 -14.59 -1.25
CA ILE A 152 -1.97 -13.20 -1.36
C ILE A 152 -2.73 -12.99 -2.67
N THR A 153 -3.82 -12.25 -2.61
CA THR A 153 -4.60 -11.81 -3.78
C THR A 153 -4.93 -10.33 -3.64
N VAL A 154 -4.71 -9.58 -4.70
CA VAL A 154 -5.00 -8.14 -4.76
C VAL A 154 -6.09 -7.87 -5.78
N GLY A 155 -7.04 -7.05 -5.42
CA GLY A 155 -8.13 -6.59 -6.28
C GLY A 155 -8.71 -5.29 -5.77
N SER A 156 -9.86 -4.90 -6.30
CA SER A 156 -10.52 -3.67 -5.88
C SER A 156 -12.04 -3.79 -5.92
N ASN A 157 -12.69 -2.87 -5.22
CA ASN A 157 -14.09 -2.50 -5.41
C ASN A 157 -14.12 -1.04 -5.90
N PRO A 158 -14.12 -0.80 -7.22
CA PRO A 158 -14.07 0.56 -7.75
C PRO A 158 -15.28 1.42 -7.38
N ALA A 159 -16.46 0.80 -7.20
CA ALA A 159 -17.68 1.52 -6.81
C ALA A 159 -17.56 2.18 -5.43
N ASP A 160 -16.86 1.52 -4.50
CA ASP A 160 -16.61 2.01 -3.16
C ASP A 160 -15.16 2.55 -2.99
N LYS A 161 -14.42 2.64 -4.10
CA LYS A 161 -13.04 3.16 -4.13
C LYS A 161 -12.09 2.42 -3.16
N GLN A 162 -12.17 1.10 -3.13
CA GLN A 162 -11.43 0.26 -2.20
C GLN A 162 -10.40 -0.60 -2.92
N VAL A 163 -9.17 -0.61 -2.42
CA VAL A 163 -8.20 -1.68 -2.69
C VAL A 163 -8.46 -2.80 -1.69
N ILE A 164 -8.45 -4.04 -2.17
CA ILE A 164 -8.74 -5.23 -1.37
C ILE A 164 -7.58 -6.20 -1.47
N VAL A 165 -7.04 -6.61 -0.32
CA VAL A 165 -5.96 -7.58 -0.22
C VAL A 165 -6.44 -8.76 0.62
N GLN A 166 -6.46 -9.96 0.04
CA GLN A 166 -6.70 -11.19 0.78
C GLN A 166 -5.37 -11.87 1.10
N LEU A 167 -5.15 -12.14 2.37
CA LEU A 167 -3.93 -12.76 2.88
C LEU A 167 -4.27 -14.09 3.57
N ASP A 168 -3.63 -15.18 3.14
CA ASP A 168 -3.76 -16.47 3.79
C ASP A 168 -3.25 -16.40 5.24
N LYS A 169 -4.00 -16.95 6.16
CA LYS A 169 -3.66 -17.02 7.59
C LYS A 169 -2.37 -17.77 7.88
N LYS A 170 -1.86 -18.58 6.94
CA LYS A 170 -0.53 -19.21 7.08
C LYS A 170 0.61 -18.20 7.21
N HIS A 171 0.44 -16.98 6.66
CA HIS A 171 1.45 -15.91 6.72
C HIS A 171 1.31 -15.03 7.96
N PHE A 172 0.09 -14.83 8.44
CA PHE A 172 -0.23 -13.94 9.54
C PHE A 172 -1.47 -14.45 10.27
N ASN A 173 -1.31 -14.86 11.53
CA ASN A 173 -2.43 -15.34 12.33
C ASN A 173 -2.18 -15.09 13.82
N PRO A 174 -2.22 -13.83 14.27
CA PRO A 174 -1.97 -13.48 15.65
C PRO A 174 -3.05 -14.00 16.59
N ALA A 175 -2.66 -14.28 17.83
CA ALA A 175 -3.61 -14.65 18.88
C ALA A 175 -4.35 -13.39 19.39
N SER A 176 -5.57 -13.60 19.92
CA SER A 176 -6.31 -12.52 20.60
C SER A 176 -5.48 -11.95 21.76
N GLY A 177 -5.41 -10.62 21.86
CA GLY A 177 -4.61 -9.88 22.81
C GLY A 177 -3.13 -9.72 22.44
N GLN A 178 -2.65 -10.39 21.40
CA GLN A 178 -1.29 -10.21 20.90
C GLN A 178 -1.09 -8.81 20.35
N ARG A 179 0.04 -8.17 20.66
CA ARG A 179 0.40 -6.88 20.03
C ARG A 179 0.70 -7.09 18.55
N VAL A 180 0.09 -6.27 17.72
CA VAL A 180 0.37 -6.18 16.28
C VAL A 180 0.58 -4.72 15.92
N CYS A 181 1.67 -4.44 15.22
CA CYS A 181 2.00 -3.09 14.75
C CYS A 181 2.00 -3.06 13.23
N PHE A 182 1.47 -1.96 12.67
CA PHE A 182 1.30 -1.77 11.23
C PHE A 182 2.07 -0.55 10.76
N TYR A 183 2.86 -0.73 9.70
CA TYR A 183 3.34 0.35 8.85
C TYR A 183 2.56 0.27 7.53
N VAL A 184 1.74 1.24 7.22
CA VAL A 184 0.98 1.27 5.97
C VAL A 184 1.39 2.49 5.16
N LEU A 185 2.15 2.24 4.10
CA LEU A 185 2.69 3.26 3.21
C LEU A 185 1.89 3.29 1.92
N VAL A 186 1.48 4.47 1.51
CA VAL A 186 0.88 4.71 0.20
C VAL A 186 1.86 5.49 -0.66
N GLY A 187 2.19 4.93 -1.83
CA GLY A 187 2.94 5.60 -2.88
C GLY A 187 2.10 5.77 -4.14
N SER A 188 2.58 6.57 -5.07
CA SER A 188 2.07 6.59 -6.43
C SER A 188 2.73 5.49 -7.24
N GLN A 189 1.94 4.63 -7.85
CA GLN A 189 2.45 3.54 -8.66
C GLN A 189 3.10 4.06 -9.95
N ASP A 190 4.30 3.56 -10.24
CA ASP A 190 5.03 3.81 -11.48
C ASP A 190 5.81 2.56 -11.89
N GLY A 191 5.48 1.98 -13.05
CA GLY A 191 6.16 0.78 -13.55
C GLY A 191 7.66 0.93 -13.79
N TYR A 192 8.16 2.16 -13.85
CA TYR A 192 9.57 2.50 -14.09
C TYR A 192 10.29 3.06 -12.86
N GLY A 193 9.56 3.34 -11.78
CA GLY A 193 10.13 3.88 -10.56
C GLY A 193 10.83 2.81 -9.69
N PRO A 194 11.64 3.24 -8.72
CA PRO A 194 12.31 2.32 -7.80
C PRO A 194 11.25 1.59 -6.94
N ASP A 195 11.30 0.25 -6.95
CA ASP A 195 10.29 -0.60 -6.32
C ASP A 195 8.84 -0.23 -6.68
N HIS A 196 8.65 0.35 -7.88
CA HIS A 196 7.39 0.85 -8.44
C HIS A 196 6.83 2.11 -7.77
N PHE A 197 7.62 2.80 -6.96
CA PHE A 197 7.29 4.14 -6.46
C PHE A 197 7.55 5.21 -7.52
N ARG A 198 6.58 6.09 -7.74
CA ARG A 198 6.74 7.28 -8.58
C ARG A 198 7.71 8.25 -7.92
N PRO A 199 8.69 8.78 -8.66
CA PRO A 199 9.62 9.77 -8.13
C PRO A 199 8.93 11.05 -7.65
N VAL A 200 9.51 11.65 -6.61
CA VAL A 200 9.17 12.99 -6.12
C VAL A 200 10.36 13.89 -6.39
N ALA A 201 10.15 14.99 -7.10
CA ALA A 201 11.15 16.00 -7.39
C ALA A 201 10.84 17.31 -6.65
N LYS A 202 11.72 18.30 -6.76
CA LYS A 202 11.46 19.63 -6.20
C LYS A 202 10.19 20.25 -6.80
N GLU A 203 10.01 20.10 -8.10
CA GLU A 203 8.83 20.58 -8.82
C GLU A 203 8.10 19.42 -9.49
N ALA A 204 6.77 19.50 -9.52
CA ALA A 204 5.98 18.52 -10.23
C ALA A 204 6.18 18.63 -11.74
N GLY A 205 6.44 17.49 -12.37
CA GLY A 205 6.45 17.32 -13.82
C GLY A 205 5.20 16.59 -14.31
N PRO A 206 5.14 16.20 -15.59
CA PRO A 206 4.02 15.43 -16.11
C PRO A 206 3.83 14.09 -15.36
N TRP A 207 4.93 13.42 -15.00
CA TRP A 207 4.94 12.05 -14.48
C TRP A 207 5.64 11.89 -13.12
N ASN A 208 6.04 12.97 -12.48
CA ASN A 208 6.60 12.97 -11.13
C ASN A 208 5.84 13.91 -10.21
N LEU A 209 5.78 13.56 -8.94
CA LEU A 209 5.29 14.46 -7.90
C LEU A 209 6.29 15.59 -7.67
N GLY A 210 5.82 16.71 -7.12
CA GLY A 210 6.63 17.83 -6.68
C GLY A 210 6.66 17.96 -5.16
N GLY A 211 7.51 18.86 -4.64
CA GLY A 211 7.55 19.22 -3.24
C GLY A 211 8.67 18.59 -2.42
N ALA A 212 9.59 17.82 -3.05
CA ALA A 212 10.78 17.33 -2.36
C ALA A 212 11.78 18.46 -2.12
N GLU A 213 12.35 18.53 -0.92
CA GLU A 213 13.40 19.50 -0.60
C GLU A 213 14.79 19.04 -1.07
N ASN A 214 15.04 17.73 -1.06
CA ASN A 214 16.30 17.11 -1.48
C ASN A 214 16.07 15.65 -1.91
N GLU A 215 17.15 14.97 -2.30
CA GLU A 215 17.14 13.60 -2.84
C GLU A 215 16.77 12.50 -1.81
N ASP A 216 16.83 12.81 -0.51
CA ASP A 216 16.47 11.88 0.56
C ASP A 216 14.95 11.84 0.81
N ALA A 217 14.16 12.64 0.09
CA ALA A 217 12.72 12.75 0.26
C ALA A 217 12.03 11.39 0.10
N PRO A 218 11.15 11.01 1.04
CA PRO A 218 10.41 9.75 0.95
C PRO A 218 9.49 9.74 -0.27
N LEU A 219 9.37 8.58 -0.94
CA LEU A 219 8.43 8.43 -2.05
C LEU A 219 7.03 8.00 -1.55
N VAL A 220 6.75 8.26 -0.29
CA VAL A 220 5.49 7.99 0.39
C VAL A 220 4.65 9.26 0.38
N VAL A 221 3.44 9.17 -0.14
CA VAL A 221 2.51 10.31 -0.26
C VAL A 221 1.46 10.33 0.83
N ASP A 222 1.18 9.17 1.41
CA ASP A 222 0.25 9.01 2.53
C ASP A 222 0.70 7.87 3.44
N TYR A 223 0.38 7.97 4.73
CA TYR A 223 0.82 7.02 5.73
C TYR A 223 -0.22 6.89 6.84
N LEU A 224 -0.74 5.68 7.06
CA LEU A 224 -1.80 5.40 8.03
C LEU A 224 -1.41 5.83 9.45
N TRP A 225 -2.08 6.88 9.95
CA TRP A 225 -1.97 7.32 11.34
C TRP A 225 -3.23 8.09 11.76
N PRO A 226 -3.95 7.70 12.82
CA PRO A 226 -5.26 8.30 13.16
C PRO A 226 -5.26 9.79 13.48
N GLU A 227 -4.15 10.33 13.98
CA GLU A 227 -4.08 11.74 14.40
C GLU A 227 -3.46 12.60 13.31
N LYS A 228 -4.11 13.72 13.00
CA LYS A 228 -3.62 14.72 12.05
C LYS A 228 -2.25 15.27 12.43
N GLY A 229 -1.40 15.49 11.43
CA GLY A 229 -0.09 16.11 11.59
C GLY A 229 1.03 15.15 12.00
N VAL A 230 0.73 13.94 12.42
CA VAL A 230 1.75 12.96 12.82
C VAL A 230 2.48 12.42 11.60
N GLN A 231 1.77 12.14 10.52
CA GLN A 231 2.36 11.73 9.25
C GLN A 231 3.38 12.75 8.76
N GLU A 232 2.98 14.01 8.64
CA GLU A 232 3.85 15.08 8.15
C GLU A 232 5.08 15.27 9.05
N ALA A 233 4.88 15.17 10.37
CA ALA A 233 5.98 15.26 11.32
C ALA A 233 7.00 14.12 11.17
N MET A 234 6.56 12.90 10.86
CA MET A 234 7.46 11.77 10.58
C MET A 234 8.14 11.92 9.23
N LEU A 235 7.36 12.13 8.17
CA LEU A 235 7.85 12.16 6.79
C LEU A 235 8.72 13.37 6.46
N SER A 236 8.64 14.47 7.23
CA SER A 236 9.47 15.67 7.01
C SER A 236 10.90 15.56 7.57
N ARG A 237 11.21 14.52 8.35
CA ARG A 237 12.52 14.35 9.00
C ARG A 237 13.51 13.58 8.14
N TYR A 238 13.85 14.13 6.99
CA TYR A 238 14.82 13.55 6.06
C TYR A 238 15.87 14.59 5.63
N GLY A 239 16.98 14.12 5.09
CA GLY A 239 18.06 14.97 4.58
C GLY A 239 19.43 14.64 5.17
N GLY A 240 20.47 15.12 4.49
CA GLY A 240 21.85 14.82 4.86
C GLY A 240 22.22 13.34 4.76
N GLY A 241 21.64 12.64 3.78
CA GLY A 241 21.83 11.21 3.56
C GLY A 241 21.00 10.32 4.49
N ARG A 242 20.02 10.88 5.20
CA ARG A 242 19.15 10.14 6.11
C ARG A 242 17.70 10.14 5.61
N HIS A 243 17.08 8.98 5.64
CA HIS A 243 15.67 8.81 5.36
C HIS A 243 14.81 9.09 6.60
N ALA A 244 13.55 9.47 6.37
CA ALA A 244 12.56 9.60 7.42
C ALA A 244 12.35 8.25 8.13
N VAL A 245 12.31 8.27 9.46
CA VAL A 245 12.04 7.08 10.29
C VAL A 245 10.56 7.07 10.65
N LEU A 246 9.88 6.00 10.24
CA LEU A 246 8.46 5.80 10.51
C LEU A 246 8.27 4.99 11.79
N LYS A 247 7.27 5.38 12.58
CA LYS A 247 6.74 4.58 13.70
C LYS A 247 5.51 3.81 13.24
N PRO A 248 5.30 2.57 13.69
CA PRO A 248 4.09 1.84 13.36
C PRO A 248 2.94 2.23 14.28
N TYR A 249 1.72 2.01 13.82
CA TYR A 249 0.55 2.06 14.68
C TYR A 249 0.28 0.68 15.27
N CYS A 250 0.27 0.57 16.60
CA CYS A 250 0.18 -0.69 17.32
C CYS A 250 -1.18 -0.86 17.99
N VAL A 251 -1.71 -2.08 17.94
CA VAL A 251 -2.97 -2.48 18.59
C VAL A 251 -2.79 -3.80 19.31
N ALA A 252 -3.67 -4.08 20.28
CA ALA A 252 -3.90 -5.44 20.74
C ALA A 252 -4.83 -6.14 19.73
N TRP A 253 -4.42 -7.29 19.20
CA TRP A 253 -5.23 -8.02 18.22
C TRP A 253 -6.55 -8.49 18.88
N PRO A 254 -7.70 -8.31 18.22
CA PRO A 254 -9.01 -8.65 18.78
C PRO A 254 -9.21 -10.13 19.09
#